data_488dad51075931be53174b7b43ffb32a
#
_entry.id   488dad51075931be53174b7b43ffb32a
#
_cell.length_a   1.000
_cell.length_b   1.000
_cell.length_c   1.000
_cell.angle_alpha   90.00
_cell.angle_beta   90.00
_cell.angle_gamma   90.00
#
_symmetry.space_group_name_H-M   'P 1'
#
loop_
_entity.id
_entity.type
_entity.pdbx_description
1 polymer ?
#
loop_
_entity_poly.entity_id
_entity_poly.type
_entity_poly.pdbx_seq_one_letter_code
_entity_poly.pdbx_strand_id
1 'polypeptide(L)'
;MSDGRADLAFLGATRIATLVRERKLSPVDITRVYLERIERLDPKLRSYITVTADDALDAARRAEAAVMRGAALGPLHGVPYAVKDQFDTAGVRTTCGSRILEDHVPGEDATTIARLQGAGGILLGKLNLTEFALGGTQHFPFGQPRNPWNPDHDAGGSSSGSGIAVAAGLCAASLGEDTGGSVRSPASFCGVVGLRPTWGRVSRHGSFPLSWSMDTPGPLARTVEDVAALLQAVAGHDPRDPLSSRTPVPNYALTLGDGVRGLRIGIVRELTVGPETDPEVREAVIDAARRLERLGAATEEISLGLAPLAGAIFMALADADGAGVHHRWLRTRAADYDQGTRRRLLTAALIPAVVQQRAARARVLLRAEIGAALARHDLLLCPTAHQPAPPIAAARGVITGRHEVAGRFFTRRSYVTPAALAGLPAIALPCGFTRSGLPISVQLIGRHFDEATVLRAAHAYERATDWVGRRPPGTD
;
A
#
# COMPACT_ATOMS: atom_id res chain seq x y z
N MET A 1 -1.75 -0.82 34.70
CA MET A 1 -2.93 -0.92 33.79
C MET A 1 -2.67 -0.39 32.38
N SER A 2 -1.45 0.12 32.05
CA SER A 2 -1.08 0.62 30.70
C SER A 2 -0.73 -0.49 29.69
N ASP A 3 -0.20 -1.61 30.14
CA ASP A 3 0.34 -2.67 29.26
C ASP A 3 -0.73 -3.41 28.43
N GLY A 4 -1.89 -3.70 29.01
CA GLY A 4 -2.94 -4.45 28.30
C GLY A 4 -3.66 -3.68 27.17
N ARG A 5 -3.72 -2.33 27.25
CA ARG A 5 -4.37 -1.50 26.22
C ARG A 5 -3.51 -1.31 24.98
N ALA A 6 -2.18 -1.21 25.15
CA ALA A 6 -1.25 -1.15 24.05
C ALA A 6 -1.32 -2.44 23.20
N ASP A 7 -1.41 -3.60 23.87
CA ASP A 7 -1.54 -4.89 23.18
C ASP A 7 -2.82 -5.01 22.37
N LEU A 8 -3.93 -4.43 22.82
CA LEU A 8 -5.18 -4.41 22.05
C LEU A 8 -5.03 -3.67 20.71
N ALA A 9 -4.28 -2.57 20.66
CA ALA A 9 -4.05 -1.80 19.44
C ALA A 9 -3.20 -2.54 18.38
N PHE A 10 -2.48 -3.56 18.82
CA PHE A 10 -1.68 -4.42 17.93
C PHE A 10 -2.33 -5.77 17.64
N LEU A 11 -3.58 -5.99 18.03
CA LEU A 11 -4.36 -7.13 17.55
C LEU A 11 -4.60 -7.03 16.03
N GLY A 12 -4.55 -8.15 15.33
CA GLY A 12 -4.93 -8.22 13.92
C GLY A 12 -6.43 -7.95 13.73
N ALA A 13 -6.80 -7.44 12.55
CA ALA A 13 -8.18 -7.13 12.19
C ALA A 13 -9.10 -8.36 12.31
N THR A 14 -8.64 -9.51 11.81
CA THR A 14 -9.36 -10.79 11.91
C THR A 14 -9.53 -11.24 13.35
N ARG A 15 -8.51 -11.03 14.19
CA ARG A 15 -8.59 -11.34 15.61
C ARG A 15 -9.58 -10.44 16.35
N ILE A 16 -9.58 -9.13 16.06
CA ILE A 16 -10.57 -8.18 16.59
C ILE A 16 -11.99 -8.64 16.23
N ALA A 17 -12.24 -8.90 14.92
CA ALA A 17 -13.56 -9.35 14.46
C ALA A 17 -14.01 -10.64 15.16
N THR A 18 -13.10 -11.59 15.40
CA THR A 18 -13.37 -12.84 16.12
C THR A 18 -13.75 -12.56 17.57
N LEU A 19 -12.95 -11.76 18.30
CA LEU A 19 -13.21 -11.43 19.70
C LEU A 19 -14.52 -10.66 19.87
N VAL A 20 -14.84 -9.76 18.94
CA VAL A 20 -16.12 -9.02 18.93
C VAL A 20 -17.29 -10.00 18.73
N ARG A 21 -17.20 -10.91 17.79
CA ARG A 21 -18.23 -11.93 17.52
C ARG A 21 -18.44 -12.85 18.73
N GLU A 22 -17.36 -13.19 19.43
CA GLU A 22 -17.38 -14.00 20.65
C GLU A 22 -17.81 -13.21 21.89
N ARG A 23 -18.13 -11.90 21.76
CA ARG A 23 -18.47 -10.99 22.89
C ARG A 23 -17.35 -10.86 23.93
N LYS A 24 -16.08 -11.07 23.51
CA LYS A 24 -14.88 -10.95 24.35
C LYS A 24 -14.21 -9.59 24.25
N LEU A 25 -14.58 -8.80 23.24
CA LEU A 25 -14.09 -7.45 23.02
C LEU A 25 -15.24 -6.55 22.55
N SER A 26 -15.43 -5.40 23.20
CA SER A 26 -16.40 -4.40 22.78
C SER A 26 -15.87 -3.62 21.57
N PRO A 27 -16.68 -3.45 20.48
CA PRO A 27 -16.35 -2.53 19.39
C PRO A 27 -16.11 -1.10 19.88
N VAL A 28 -16.83 -0.66 20.91
CA VAL A 28 -16.69 0.68 21.49
C VAL A 28 -15.35 0.82 22.18
N ASP A 29 -14.94 -0.18 22.96
CA ASP A 29 -13.67 -0.11 23.72
C ASP A 29 -12.46 -0.15 22.79
N ILE A 30 -12.44 -1.04 21.78
CA ILE A 30 -11.33 -1.07 20.84
C ILE A 30 -11.27 0.20 19.97
N THR A 31 -12.41 0.79 19.62
CA THR A 31 -12.44 2.06 18.89
C THR A 31 -11.86 3.19 19.74
N ARG A 32 -12.20 3.27 21.04
CA ARG A 32 -11.61 4.23 21.98
C ARG A 32 -10.10 4.06 22.10
N VAL A 33 -9.60 2.83 22.20
CA VAL A 33 -8.16 2.56 22.25
C VAL A 33 -7.45 3.19 21.05
N TYR A 34 -7.97 3.03 19.83
CA TYR A 34 -7.36 3.62 18.66
C TYR A 34 -7.48 5.16 18.66
N LEU A 35 -8.62 5.73 19.02
CA LEU A 35 -8.80 7.19 19.07
C LEU A 35 -7.87 7.85 20.12
N GLU A 36 -7.73 7.30 21.30
CA GLU A 36 -6.78 7.75 22.33
C GLU A 36 -5.33 7.69 21.84
N ARG A 37 -4.97 6.63 21.09
CA ARG A 37 -3.63 6.50 20.48
C ARG A 37 -3.40 7.50 19.36
N ILE A 38 -4.41 7.76 18.52
CA ILE A 38 -4.34 8.79 17.48
C ILE A 38 -4.08 10.15 18.13
N GLU A 39 -4.85 10.52 19.16
CA GLU A 39 -4.67 11.78 19.88
C GLU A 39 -3.25 11.91 20.45
N ARG A 40 -2.70 10.85 21.01
CA ARG A 40 -1.38 10.85 21.66
C ARG A 40 -0.22 10.85 20.66
N LEU A 41 -0.29 10.05 19.60
CA LEU A 41 0.87 9.76 18.74
C LEU A 41 0.84 10.52 17.41
N ASP A 42 -0.35 10.74 16.84
CA ASP A 42 -0.46 11.31 15.51
C ASP A 42 0.00 12.78 15.38
N PRO A 43 -0.03 13.63 16.42
CA PRO A 43 0.59 14.95 16.36
C PRO A 43 2.07 14.92 15.96
N LYS A 44 2.78 13.82 16.24
CA LYS A 44 4.19 13.61 15.85
C LYS A 44 4.33 12.88 14.51
N LEU A 45 3.45 11.92 14.23
CA LEU A 45 3.54 11.04 13.06
C LEU A 45 2.86 11.62 11.82
N ARG A 46 1.82 12.44 11.99
CA ARG A 46 1.06 13.07 10.90
C ARG A 46 0.52 12.06 9.88
N SER A 47 -0.01 10.95 10.39
CA SER A 47 -0.61 9.92 9.55
C SER A 47 -2.05 10.22 9.15
N TYR A 48 -2.79 11.01 9.93
CA TYR A 48 -4.16 11.43 9.62
C TYR A 48 -4.24 12.86 9.08
N ILE A 49 -5.17 13.10 8.13
CA ILE A 49 -5.61 14.44 7.71
C ILE A 49 -6.93 14.78 8.42
N THR A 50 -7.83 13.80 8.53
CA THR A 50 -9.13 13.95 9.19
C THR A 50 -9.39 12.74 10.06
N VAL A 51 -9.74 12.96 11.32
CA VAL A 51 -10.20 11.91 12.25
C VAL A 51 -11.72 12.07 12.42
N THR A 52 -12.47 10.96 12.27
CA THR A 52 -13.94 10.92 12.36
C THR A 52 -14.36 10.30 13.69
N ALA A 53 -13.93 10.89 14.82
CA ALA A 53 -14.06 10.30 16.15
C ALA A 53 -15.51 10.02 16.55
N ASP A 54 -16.40 10.98 16.39
CA ASP A 54 -17.80 10.85 16.78
C ASP A 54 -18.52 9.81 15.91
N ASP A 55 -18.34 9.88 14.57
CA ASP A 55 -18.93 8.91 13.65
C ASP A 55 -18.40 7.48 13.91
N ALA A 56 -17.12 7.35 14.24
CA ALA A 56 -16.50 6.07 14.58
C ALA A 56 -17.09 5.47 15.87
N LEU A 57 -17.27 6.29 16.90
CA LEU A 57 -17.91 5.85 18.14
C LEU A 57 -19.40 5.49 17.94
N ASP A 58 -20.12 6.23 17.12
CA ASP A 58 -21.52 5.92 16.79
C ASP A 58 -21.61 4.62 15.98
N ALA A 59 -20.71 4.41 15.02
CA ALA A 59 -20.61 3.14 14.29
C ALA A 59 -20.27 1.98 15.24
N ALA A 60 -19.36 2.19 16.20
CA ALA A 60 -18.98 1.20 17.18
C ALA A 60 -20.16 0.80 18.08
N ARG A 61 -20.96 1.78 18.55
CA ARG A 61 -22.18 1.51 19.36
C ARG A 61 -23.20 0.71 18.53
N ARG A 62 -23.38 1.04 17.24
CA ARG A 62 -24.27 0.26 16.35
C ARG A 62 -23.77 -1.16 16.15
N ALA A 63 -22.45 -1.33 15.98
CA ALA A 63 -21.81 -2.65 15.85
C ALA A 63 -22.01 -3.49 17.13
N GLU A 64 -21.78 -2.92 18.31
CA GLU A 64 -21.99 -3.60 19.60
C GLU A 64 -23.46 -4.01 19.78
N ALA A 65 -24.39 -3.12 19.49
CA ALA A 65 -25.81 -3.42 19.57
C ALA A 65 -26.23 -4.55 18.61
N ALA A 66 -25.61 -4.65 17.41
CA ALA A 66 -25.86 -5.73 16.47
C ALA A 66 -25.40 -7.08 17.04
N VAL A 67 -24.20 -7.14 17.65
CA VAL A 67 -23.69 -8.36 18.34
C VAL A 67 -24.63 -8.79 19.46
N MET A 68 -25.10 -7.82 20.27
CA MET A 68 -25.97 -8.12 21.41
C MET A 68 -27.34 -8.67 20.97
N ARG A 69 -27.85 -8.21 19.83
CA ARG A 69 -29.11 -8.72 19.25
C ARG A 69 -28.96 -10.05 18.50
N GLY A 70 -27.74 -10.58 18.35
CA GLY A 70 -27.51 -11.80 17.58
C GLY A 70 -27.72 -11.63 16.07
N ALA A 71 -27.50 -10.42 15.53
CA ALA A 71 -27.62 -10.14 14.11
C ALA A 71 -26.58 -10.91 13.28
N ALA A 72 -26.82 -11.08 11.98
CA ALA A 72 -25.82 -11.58 11.05
C ALA A 72 -24.70 -10.53 10.93
N LEU A 73 -23.46 -10.96 11.18
CA LEU A 73 -22.29 -10.09 11.25
C LEU A 73 -21.40 -10.24 10.02
N GLY A 74 -20.97 -9.13 9.46
CA GLY A 74 -19.98 -9.11 8.38
C GLY A 74 -18.59 -9.60 8.84
N PRO A 75 -17.70 -9.94 7.89
CA PRO A 75 -16.38 -10.51 8.21
C PRO A 75 -15.46 -9.58 8.99
N LEU A 76 -15.61 -8.27 8.85
CA LEU A 76 -14.83 -7.23 9.53
C LEU A 76 -15.65 -6.50 10.61
N HIS A 77 -16.69 -7.15 11.16
CA HIS A 77 -17.60 -6.51 12.09
C HIS A 77 -16.89 -6.02 13.36
N GLY A 78 -17.02 -4.70 13.61
CA GLY A 78 -16.40 -4.05 14.75
C GLY A 78 -14.90 -3.76 14.60
N VAL A 79 -14.32 -3.92 13.41
CA VAL A 79 -12.90 -3.66 13.14
C VAL A 79 -12.66 -2.18 12.83
N PRO A 80 -11.86 -1.45 13.62
CA PRO A 80 -11.48 -0.08 13.30
C PRO A 80 -10.44 -0.04 12.18
N TYR A 81 -10.78 0.64 11.07
CA TYR A 81 -9.90 0.82 9.91
C TYR A 81 -9.80 2.29 9.51
N ALA A 82 -8.81 2.62 8.68
CA ALA A 82 -8.67 3.95 8.11
C ALA A 82 -8.34 3.86 6.61
N VAL A 83 -8.54 4.95 5.86
CA VAL A 83 -8.35 4.94 4.42
C VAL A 83 -7.54 6.13 3.94
N LYS A 84 -6.73 5.92 2.92
CA LYS A 84 -6.02 6.99 2.23
C LYS A 84 -7.00 8.09 1.79
N ASP A 85 -6.63 9.34 1.98
CA ASP A 85 -7.50 10.50 1.73
C ASP A 85 -7.70 10.84 0.25
N GLN A 86 -7.72 9.82 -0.60
CA GLN A 86 -8.10 9.93 -2.01
C GLN A 86 -9.37 9.15 -2.34
N PHE A 87 -9.94 8.41 -1.37
CA PHE A 87 -11.21 7.70 -1.53
C PHE A 87 -12.35 8.60 -1.06
N ASP A 88 -13.30 8.86 -1.92
CA ASP A 88 -14.51 9.59 -1.58
C ASP A 88 -15.25 8.89 -0.44
N THR A 89 -15.59 9.66 0.59
CA THR A 89 -16.29 9.18 1.78
C THR A 89 -17.44 10.16 2.04
N ALA A 90 -18.66 9.71 1.93
CA ALA A 90 -19.85 10.55 2.04
C ALA A 90 -19.87 11.33 3.37
N GLY A 91 -20.01 12.65 3.27
CA GLY A 91 -20.04 13.55 4.43
C GLY A 91 -18.68 13.78 5.12
N VAL A 92 -17.58 13.14 4.66
CA VAL A 92 -16.25 13.28 5.24
C VAL A 92 -15.31 14.00 4.28
N ARG A 93 -14.67 15.06 4.75
CA ARG A 93 -13.68 15.81 3.99
C ARG A 93 -12.64 14.89 3.35
N THR A 94 -12.42 15.05 2.02
CA THR A 94 -11.53 14.23 1.20
C THR A 94 -10.67 15.15 0.34
N THR A 95 -9.40 15.35 0.74
CA THR A 95 -8.54 16.42 0.21
C THR A 95 -7.55 15.96 -0.84
N CYS A 96 -7.30 14.66 -0.99
CA CYS A 96 -6.19 14.11 -1.78
C CYS A 96 -4.82 14.67 -1.38
N GLY A 97 -4.65 15.13 -0.13
CA GLY A 97 -3.42 15.74 0.37
C GLY A 97 -3.13 17.13 -0.23
N SER A 98 -4.11 17.81 -0.82
CA SER A 98 -3.98 19.07 -1.56
C SER A 98 -4.87 20.17 -1.03
N ARG A 99 -4.38 21.42 -1.11
CA ARG A 99 -5.20 22.62 -0.88
C ARG A 99 -6.28 22.83 -1.95
N ILE A 100 -6.12 22.24 -3.13
CA ILE A 100 -7.11 22.33 -4.21
C ILE A 100 -8.45 21.71 -3.78
N LEU A 101 -8.42 20.67 -2.97
CA LEU A 101 -9.59 19.95 -2.47
C LEU A 101 -9.74 20.07 -0.94
N GLU A 102 -9.14 21.10 -0.30
CA GLU A 102 -9.12 21.19 1.17
C GLU A 102 -10.51 21.25 1.82
N ASP A 103 -11.51 21.76 1.11
CA ASP A 103 -12.89 21.86 1.57
C ASP A 103 -13.84 20.87 0.87
N HIS A 104 -13.28 19.94 0.06
CA HIS A 104 -14.11 19.00 -0.68
C HIS A 104 -14.71 17.94 0.25
N VAL A 105 -16.05 17.85 0.25
CA VAL A 105 -16.82 16.83 0.97
C VAL A 105 -17.66 16.06 -0.05
N PRO A 106 -17.34 14.78 -0.31
CA PRO A 106 -18.10 13.95 -1.24
C PRO A 106 -19.53 13.70 -0.76
N GLY A 107 -20.47 13.62 -1.72
CA GLY A 107 -21.86 13.23 -1.46
C GLY A 107 -22.09 11.71 -1.44
N GLU A 108 -21.12 10.93 -1.93
CA GLU A 108 -21.22 9.48 -2.08
C GLU A 108 -19.94 8.80 -1.61
N ASP A 109 -20.08 7.55 -1.15
CA ASP A 109 -18.94 6.71 -0.84
C ASP A 109 -18.31 6.10 -2.11
N ALA A 110 -16.99 6.03 -2.13
CA ALA A 110 -16.29 5.13 -3.02
C ALA A 110 -16.77 3.69 -2.82
N THR A 111 -16.81 2.88 -3.87
CA THR A 111 -17.24 1.48 -3.78
C THR A 111 -16.47 0.71 -2.70
N THR A 112 -15.19 0.97 -2.57
CA THR A 112 -14.35 0.31 -1.56
C THR A 112 -14.76 0.70 -0.14
N ILE A 113 -15.15 1.94 0.09
CA ILE A 113 -15.65 2.43 1.39
C ILE A 113 -16.98 1.75 1.72
N ALA A 114 -17.93 1.80 0.80
CA ALA A 114 -19.24 1.15 0.98
C ALA A 114 -19.11 -0.37 1.28
N ARG A 115 -18.17 -1.04 0.62
CA ARG A 115 -17.89 -2.48 0.86
C ARG A 115 -17.27 -2.74 2.23
N LEU A 116 -16.32 -1.92 2.68
CA LEU A 116 -15.73 -2.07 4.01
C LEU A 116 -16.74 -1.80 5.12
N GLN A 117 -17.59 -0.78 4.96
CA GLN A 117 -18.70 -0.51 5.88
C GLN A 117 -19.72 -1.65 5.87
N GLY A 118 -20.08 -2.16 4.68
CA GLY A 118 -20.96 -3.32 4.53
C GLY A 118 -20.39 -4.61 5.14
N ALA A 119 -19.06 -4.76 5.20
CA ALA A 119 -18.38 -5.83 5.92
C ALA A 119 -18.40 -5.62 7.46
N GLY A 120 -18.91 -4.49 7.95
CA GLY A 120 -19.04 -4.15 9.37
C GLY A 120 -17.82 -3.41 9.95
N GLY A 121 -16.92 -2.91 9.11
CA GLY A 121 -15.78 -2.10 9.53
C GLY A 121 -16.19 -0.74 10.09
N ILE A 122 -15.37 -0.18 10.97
CA ILE A 122 -15.55 1.13 11.62
C ILE A 122 -14.47 2.08 11.09
N LEU A 123 -14.86 3.12 10.35
CA LEU A 123 -13.94 4.09 9.80
C LEU A 123 -13.44 5.06 10.89
N LEU A 124 -12.13 5.13 11.10
CA LEU A 124 -11.50 6.05 12.05
C LEU A 124 -11.16 7.41 11.40
N GLY A 125 -11.00 7.46 10.07
CA GLY A 125 -10.66 8.68 9.37
C GLY A 125 -9.88 8.50 8.08
N LYS A 126 -9.37 9.63 7.59
CA LYS A 126 -8.70 9.83 6.31
C LYS A 126 -7.19 10.01 6.51
N LEU A 127 -6.40 9.20 5.83
CA LEU A 127 -4.96 9.08 6.03
C LEU A 127 -4.17 9.94 5.04
N ASN A 128 -3.10 10.53 5.55
CA ASN A 128 -2.19 11.42 4.82
C ASN A 128 -1.49 10.71 3.65
N LEU A 129 -1.21 11.48 2.62
CA LEU A 129 -0.63 10.99 1.38
C LEU A 129 0.22 12.09 0.71
N THR A 130 1.06 11.70 -0.24
CA THR A 130 1.65 12.68 -1.15
C THR A 130 0.56 13.27 -2.04
N GLU A 131 0.62 14.56 -2.29
CA GLU A 131 -0.40 15.32 -3.00
C GLU A 131 -0.84 14.63 -4.29
N PHE A 132 -2.15 14.35 -4.42
CA PHE A 132 -2.77 13.62 -5.53
C PHE A 132 -2.08 12.28 -5.87
N ALA A 133 -1.51 11.62 -4.90
CA ALA A 133 -0.75 10.37 -5.06
C ALA A 133 0.48 10.44 -6.00
N LEU A 134 0.84 11.63 -6.48
CA LEU A 134 1.89 11.81 -7.47
C LEU A 134 3.32 11.54 -6.94
N GLY A 135 3.54 11.75 -5.64
CA GLY A 135 4.88 11.72 -5.07
C GLY A 135 5.72 12.97 -5.44
N GLY A 136 6.75 13.21 -4.66
CA GLY A 136 7.60 14.40 -4.83
C GLY A 136 7.09 15.63 -4.08
N THR A 137 6.04 15.51 -3.29
CA THR A 137 5.53 16.53 -2.37
C THR A 137 6.65 16.99 -1.43
N GLN A 138 6.93 18.30 -1.42
CA GLN A 138 7.98 18.90 -0.61
C GLN A 138 7.42 19.50 0.68
N HIS A 139 6.24 20.10 0.60
CA HIS A 139 5.55 20.71 1.72
C HIS A 139 4.15 20.12 1.82
N PHE A 140 3.93 19.27 2.82
CA PHE A 140 2.65 18.62 3.06
C PHE A 140 1.70 19.62 3.73
N PRO A 141 0.57 20.00 3.10
CA PRO A 141 -0.35 21.00 3.68
C PRO A 141 -0.89 20.59 5.05
N PHE A 142 -1.07 19.28 5.26
CA PHE A 142 -1.63 18.71 6.49
C PHE A 142 -0.58 18.13 7.43
N GLY A 143 0.69 18.50 7.26
CA GLY A 143 1.82 18.04 8.06
C GLY A 143 2.62 16.93 7.39
N GLN A 144 3.93 16.94 7.64
CA GLN A 144 4.89 15.98 7.08
C GLN A 144 4.69 14.58 7.70
N PRO A 145 4.29 13.56 6.92
CA PRO A 145 4.25 12.17 7.40
C PRO A 145 5.64 11.71 7.84
N ARG A 146 5.72 11.06 9.00
CA ARG A 146 6.99 10.64 9.59
C ARG A 146 6.99 9.14 9.82
N ASN A 147 8.11 8.49 9.49
CA ASN A 147 8.29 7.07 9.69
C ASN A 147 8.25 6.72 11.18
N PRO A 148 7.41 5.78 11.63
CA PRO A 148 7.30 5.45 13.04
C PRO A 148 8.54 4.76 13.61
N TRP A 149 9.39 4.15 12.76
CA TRP A 149 10.66 3.54 13.17
C TRP A 149 11.75 4.59 13.41
N ASN A 150 11.74 5.65 12.62
CA ASN A 150 12.62 6.81 12.79
C ASN A 150 11.94 8.04 12.17
N PRO A 151 11.48 9.02 12.98
CA PRO A 151 10.73 10.19 12.49
C PRO A 151 11.49 11.10 11.51
N ASP A 152 12.79 10.97 11.39
CA ASP A 152 13.60 11.73 10.44
C ASP A 152 13.68 11.05 9.05
N HIS A 153 13.09 9.86 8.91
CA HIS A 153 13.10 9.08 7.68
C HIS A 153 11.74 9.10 6.96
N ASP A 154 11.80 8.87 5.65
CA ASP A 154 10.64 8.77 4.76
C ASP A 154 9.77 7.55 5.16
N ALA A 155 8.46 7.74 5.24
CA ALA A 155 7.51 6.66 5.51
C ALA A 155 7.09 5.89 4.24
N GLY A 156 7.67 6.25 3.09
CA GLY A 156 7.19 5.76 1.80
C GLY A 156 5.93 6.51 1.34
N GLY A 157 5.56 6.28 0.08
CA GLY A 157 4.43 6.95 -0.54
C GLY A 157 3.96 6.23 -1.81
N SER A 158 2.77 6.65 -2.28
CA SER A 158 2.01 7.83 -1.86
C SER A 158 1.08 7.61 -0.65
N SER A 159 0.77 6.37 -0.23
CA SER A 159 -0.09 6.05 0.92
C SER A 159 0.69 6.11 2.24
N SER A 160 1.39 7.23 2.50
CA SER A 160 2.31 7.38 3.65
C SER A 160 1.60 7.17 4.98
N GLY A 161 0.46 7.84 5.18
CA GLY A 161 -0.34 7.70 6.40
C GLY A 161 -0.85 6.28 6.62
N SER A 162 -1.14 5.54 5.54
CA SER A 162 -1.60 4.15 5.62
C SER A 162 -0.54 3.22 6.24
N GLY A 163 0.70 3.32 5.77
CA GLY A 163 1.81 2.56 6.35
C GLY A 163 2.09 2.95 7.80
N ILE A 164 2.13 4.26 8.09
CA ILE A 164 2.38 4.80 9.44
C ILE A 164 1.29 4.34 10.42
N ALA A 165 0.02 4.53 10.08
CA ALA A 165 -1.10 4.24 10.97
C ALA A 165 -1.16 2.75 11.35
N VAL A 166 -0.94 1.85 10.38
CA VAL A 166 -0.89 0.40 10.65
C VAL A 166 0.32 0.04 11.51
N ALA A 167 1.51 0.55 11.19
CA ALA A 167 2.74 0.24 11.92
C ALA A 167 2.72 0.73 13.36
N ALA A 168 2.17 1.93 13.61
CA ALA A 168 2.10 2.55 14.92
C ALA A 168 0.87 2.13 15.75
N GLY A 169 0.03 1.20 15.24
CA GLY A 169 -1.19 0.77 15.93
C GLY A 169 -2.21 1.92 16.11
N LEU A 170 -2.41 2.73 15.06
CA LEU A 170 -3.40 3.79 14.99
C LEU A 170 -4.66 3.36 14.20
N CYS A 171 -4.64 2.19 13.62
CA CYS A 171 -5.77 1.45 13.07
C CYS A 171 -5.39 -0.03 12.97
N ALA A 172 -6.38 -0.92 12.91
CA ALA A 172 -6.13 -2.35 12.73
C ALA A 172 -5.65 -2.67 11.32
N ALA A 173 -6.17 -1.95 10.31
CA ALA A 173 -5.83 -2.09 8.93
C ALA A 173 -6.16 -0.81 8.15
N SER A 174 -5.62 -0.65 6.96
CA SER A 174 -5.91 0.50 6.10
C SER A 174 -6.09 0.10 4.63
N LEU A 175 -6.79 0.97 3.88
CA LEU A 175 -6.85 0.89 2.43
C LEU A 175 -6.01 2.03 1.84
N GLY A 176 -5.05 1.65 1.00
CA GLY A 176 -4.26 2.55 0.18
C GLY A 176 -4.58 2.39 -1.30
N GLU A 177 -3.80 3.05 -2.14
CA GLU A 177 -3.87 2.91 -3.59
C GLU A 177 -2.46 2.80 -4.16
N ASP A 178 -2.26 1.91 -5.15
CA ASP A 178 -0.97 1.56 -5.76
C ASP A 178 -1.02 1.77 -7.28
N THR A 179 -0.63 2.95 -7.76
CA THR A 179 -0.40 3.17 -9.20
C THR A 179 0.93 2.56 -9.63
N GLY A 180 1.98 2.76 -8.83
CA GLY A 180 3.34 2.32 -9.14
C GLY A 180 4.15 1.96 -7.91
N GLY A 181 3.53 1.30 -6.92
CA GLY A 181 4.16 0.90 -5.67
C GLY A 181 3.64 1.65 -4.44
N SER A 182 2.57 2.46 -4.59
CA SER A 182 2.12 3.35 -3.52
C SER A 182 1.40 2.68 -2.34
N VAL A 183 1.17 1.37 -2.37
CA VAL A 183 0.82 0.52 -1.22
C VAL A 183 2.08 -0.18 -0.70
N ARG A 184 2.87 -0.78 -1.60
CA ARG A 184 4.03 -1.60 -1.27
C ARG A 184 5.20 -0.80 -0.72
N SER A 185 5.44 0.40 -1.24
CA SER A 185 6.53 1.28 -0.77
C SER A 185 6.33 1.72 0.69
N PRO A 186 5.14 2.27 1.11
CA PRO A 186 4.92 2.56 2.52
C PRO A 186 4.87 1.30 3.39
N ALA A 187 4.35 0.16 2.89
CA ALA A 187 4.44 -1.10 3.61
C ALA A 187 5.89 -1.49 3.90
N SER A 188 6.78 -1.35 2.90
CA SER A 188 8.21 -1.63 3.03
C SER A 188 8.89 -0.74 4.09
N PHE A 189 8.69 0.58 4.00
CA PHE A 189 9.39 1.52 4.88
C PHE A 189 8.83 1.58 6.31
N CYS A 190 7.56 1.21 6.48
CA CYS A 190 6.92 1.14 7.80
C CYS A 190 6.93 -0.27 8.41
N GLY A 191 7.45 -1.29 7.73
CA GLY A 191 7.57 -2.64 8.28
C GLY A 191 6.22 -3.36 8.46
N VAL A 192 5.29 -3.18 7.52
CA VAL A 192 3.97 -3.82 7.50
C VAL A 192 3.75 -4.58 6.18
N VAL A 193 2.63 -5.29 6.08
CA VAL A 193 2.23 -6.02 4.88
C VAL A 193 1.36 -5.12 4.00
N GLY A 194 1.68 -5.06 2.70
CA GLY A 194 0.87 -4.29 1.74
C GLY A 194 0.70 -5.03 0.43
N LEU A 195 -0.54 -5.18 -0.03
CA LEU A 195 -0.88 -5.88 -1.25
C LEU A 195 -1.40 -4.93 -2.32
N ARG A 196 -0.75 -4.93 -3.47
CA ARG A 196 -1.34 -4.50 -4.73
C ARG A 196 -2.07 -5.69 -5.35
N PRO A 197 -3.41 -5.70 -5.46
CA PRO A 197 -4.12 -6.74 -6.21
C PRO A 197 -3.88 -6.65 -7.72
N THR A 198 -4.38 -7.60 -8.48
CA THR A 198 -4.47 -7.50 -9.93
C THR A 198 -5.26 -6.25 -10.33
N TRP A 199 -4.80 -5.52 -11.32
CA TRP A 199 -5.52 -4.39 -11.86
C TRP A 199 -6.93 -4.79 -12.32
N GLY A 200 -7.95 -4.07 -11.83
CA GLY A 200 -9.35 -4.40 -12.04
C GLY A 200 -9.96 -5.41 -11.05
N ARG A 201 -9.18 -5.99 -10.11
CA ARG A 201 -9.72 -6.87 -9.05
C ARG A 201 -10.58 -6.10 -8.04
N VAL A 202 -10.23 -4.84 -7.78
CA VAL A 202 -10.92 -3.92 -6.86
C VAL A 202 -11.39 -2.70 -7.65
N SER A 203 -12.62 -2.26 -7.41
CA SER A 203 -13.19 -1.08 -8.04
C SER A 203 -12.42 0.19 -7.66
N ARG A 204 -12.26 1.09 -8.63
CA ARG A 204 -11.68 2.44 -8.46
C ARG A 204 -12.74 3.54 -8.43
N HIS A 205 -14.03 3.18 -8.53
CA HIS A 205 -15.11 4.16 -8.47
C HIS A 205 -15.06 4.92 -7.13
N GLY A 206 -15.07 6.26 -7.21
CA GLY A 206 -14.90 7.14 -6.06
C GLY A 206 -13.47 7.26 -5.55
N SER A 207 -12.46 6.77 -6.28
CA SER A 207 -11.05 7.05 -6.02
C SER A 207 -10.56 8.15 -6.96
N PHE A 208 -9.92 9.20 -6.42
CA PHE A 208 -9.32 10.24 -7.27
C PHE A 208 -8.25 9.61 -8.18
N PRO A 209 -8.32 9.79 -9.52
CA PRO A 209 -7.45 9.09 -10.45
C PRO A 209 -6.05 9.72 -10.54
N LEU A 210 -5.04 8.88 -10.77
CA LEU A 210 -3.72 9.28 -11.23
C LEU A 210 -3.43 8.70 -12.62
N SER A 211 -3.55 7.37 -12.77
CA SER A 211 -3.35 6.68 -14.04
C SER A 211 -4.44 5.64 -14.27
N TRP A 212 -5.28 5.87 -15.24
CA TRP A 212 -6.43 5.02 -15.55
C TRP A 212 -6.07 3.56 -15.81
N SER A 213 -4.85 3.28 -16.28
CA SER A 213 -4.39 1.93 -16.65
C SER A 213 -3.54 1.24 -15.58
N MET A 214 -3.31 1.88 -14.41
CA MET A 214 -2.41 1.35 -13.38
C MET A 214 -2.95 1.50 -11.95
N ASP A 215 -3.85 2.46 -11.68
CA ASP A 215 -4.40 2.69 -10.34
C ASP A 215 -5.09 1.45 -9.80
N THR A 216 -4.78 1.08 -8.56
CA THR A 216 -5.26 -0.16 -7.95
C THR A 216 -5.40 0.02 -6.44
N PRO A 217 -6.63 0.11 -5.90
CA PRO A 217 -6.82 0.11 -4.45
C PRO A 217 -6.28 -1.18 -3.83
N GLY A 218 -5.59 -1.06 -2.70
CA GLY A 218 -4.96 -2.21 -2.06
C GLY A 218 -4.85 -2.07 -0.54
N PRO A 219 -5.01 -3.19 0.20
CA PRO A 219 -4.94 -3.21 1.67
C PRO A 219 -3.52 -3.14 2.20
N LEU A 220 -3.39 -2.51 3.40
CA LEU A 220 -2.23 -2.61 4.26
C LEU A 220 -2.69 -3.08 5.66
N ALA A 221 -1.96 -4.02 6.23
CA ALA A 221 -2.18 -4.50 7.59
C ALA A 221 -0.88 -5.03 8.19
N ARG A 222 -0.91 -5.43 9.46
CA ARG A 222 0.27 -6.03 10.08
C ARG A 222 0.49 -7.48 9.65
N THR A 223 -0.58 -8.21 9.32
CA THR A 223 -0.51 -9.63 8.95
C THR A 223 -1.04 -9.89 7.54
N VAL A 224 -0.57 -10.96 6.93
CA VAL A 224 -1.07 -11.44 5.63
C VAL A 224 -2.54 -11.88 5.72
N GLU A 225 -2.95 -12.46 6.85
CA GLU A 225 -4.33 -12.86 7.11
C GLU A 225 -5.27 -11.65 7.08
N ASP A 226 -4.88 -10.54 7.72
CA ASP A 226 -5.67 -9.30 7.72
C ASP A 226 -5.74 -8.66 6.33
N VAL A 227 -4.62 -8.67 5.58
CA VAL A 227 -4.58 -8.21 4.17
C VAL A 227 -5.54 -9.04 3.30
N ALA A 228 -5.55 -10.37 3.49
CA ALA A 228 -6.47 -11.26 2.77
C ALA A 228 -7.93 -10.97 3.12
N ALA A 229 -8.25 -10.72 4.39
CA ALA A 229 -9.60 -10.41 4.84
C ALA A 229 -10.10 -9.06 4.28
N LEU A 230 -9.24 -8.03 4.26
CA LEU A 230 -9.59 -6.74 3.65
C LEU A 230 -9.76 -6.87 2.13
N LEU A 231 -8.86 -7.59 1.45
CA LEU A 231 -9.01 -7.84 0.02
C LEU A 231 -10.33 -8.56 -0.26
N GLN A 232 -10.67 -9.60 0.53
CA GLN A 232 -11.93 -10.33 0.39
C GLN A 232 -13.14 -9.40 0.49
N ALA A 233 -13.09 -8.41 1.38
CA ALA A 233 -14.18 -7.46 1.57
C ALA A 233 -14.35 -6.48 0.39
N VAL A 234 -13.24 -6.05 -0.26
CA VAL A 234 -13.29 -5.00 -1.29
C VAL A 234 -13.24 -5.53 -2.73
N ALA A 235 -12.82 -6.79 -2.95
CA ALA A 235 -12.67 -7.39 -4.28
C ALA A 235 -14.02 -7.67 -4.96
N GLY A 236 -14.00 -7.68 -6.29
CA GLY A 236 -15.13 -8.05 -7.13
C GLY A 236 -15.59 -6.97 -8.08
N HIS A 237 -16.40 -7.40 -9.06
CA HIS A 237 -16.92 -6.54 -10.11
C HIS A 237 -17.79 -5.39 -9.56
N ASP A 238 -17.63 -4.22 -10.17
CA ASP A 238 -18.47 -3.04 -9.92
C ASP A 238 -18.90 -2.45 -11.28
N PRO A 239 -20.21 -2.41 -11.59
CA PRO A 239 -20.68 -1.83 -12.84
C PRO A 239 -20.40 -0.32 -12.98
N ARG A 240 -20.10 0.39 -11.88
CA ARG A 240 -19.71 1.81 -11.88
C ARG A 240 -18.24 2.02 -12.27
N ASP A 241 -17.38 1.00 -12.17
CA ASP A 241 -16.04 1.01 -12.73
C ASP A 241 -15.96 0.10 -13.96
N PRO A 242 -16.01 0.66 -15.19
CA PRO A 242 -16.05 -0.12 -16.43
C PRO A 242 -14.80 -0.98 -16.64
N LEU A 243 -13.73 -0.74 -15.88
CA LEU A 243 -12.48 -1.47 -15.97
C LEU A 243 -12.34 -2.52 -14.83
N SER A 244 -13.36 -2.65 -13.95
CA SER A 244 -13.38 -3.71 -12.95
C SER A 244 -13.64 -5.07 -13.59
N SER A 245 -12.87 -6.09 -13.19
CA SER A 245 -12.94 -7.43 -13.76
C SER A 245 -14.16 -8.21 -13.26
N ARG A 246 -14.71 -9.04 -14.14
CA ARG A 246 -15.75 -10.04 -13.81
C ARG A 246 -15.16 -11.39 -13.39
N THR A 247 -13.84 -11.52 -13.35
CA THR A 247 -13.18 -12.75 -12.87
C THR A 247 -13.65 -13.05 -11.44
N PRO A 248 -14.14 -14.25 -11.16
CA PRO A 248 -14.61 -14.63 -9.83
C PRO A 248 -13.57 -14.34 -8.74
N VAL A 249 -14.04 -13.93 -7.57
CA VAL A 249 -13.19 -13.74 -6.39
C VAL A 249 -13.16 -15.04 -5.61
N PRO A 250 -12.00 -15.69 -5.46
CA PRO A 250 -11.90 -16.87 -4.62
C PRO A 250 -12.03 -16.51 -3.14
N ASN A 251 -12.29 -17.50 -2.30
CA ASN A 251 -12.14 -17.28 -0.86
C ASN A 251 -10.65 -17.38 -0.49
N TYR A 252 -10.02 -16.23 -0.28
CA TYR A 252 -8.58 -16.15 -0.01
C TYR A 252 -8.17 -16.84 1.30
N ALA A 253 -9.06 -16.91 2.30
CA ALA A 253 -8.75 -17.55 3.57
C ALA A 253 -8.53 -19.07 3.45
N LEU A 254 -9.15 -19.73 2.46
CA LEU A 254 -9.08 -21.18 2.32
C LEU A 254 -7.69 -21.71 1.98
N THR A 255 -6.88 -20.91 1.29
CA THR A 255 -5.56 -21.34 0.81
C THR A 255 -4.39 -20.83 1.62
N LEU A 256 -4.62 -19.96 2.62
CA LEU A 256 -3.52 -19.36 3.41
C LEU A 256 -2.66 -20.43 4.11
N GLY A 257 -3.27 -21.53 4.56
CA GLY A 257 -2.58 -22.60 5.28
C GLY A 257 -1.83 -23.63 4.42
N ASP A 258 -1.94 -23.59 3.08
CA ASP A 258 -1.41 -24.64 2.19
C ASP A 258 0.12 -24.68 2.08
N GLY A 259 0.82 -23.67 2.64
CA GLY A 259 2.27 -23.58 2.60
C GLY A 259 2.83 -23.31 1.20
N VAL A 260 4.13 -23.49 1.02
CA VAL A 260 4.84 -23.18 -0.25
C VAL A 260 5.41 -24.39 -0.96
N ARG A 261 5.18 -25.60 -0.43
CA ARG A 261 5.73 -26.82 -1.02
C ARG A 261 5.34 -26.95 -2.48
N GLY A 262 6.35 -27.16 -3.34
CA GLY A 262 6.16 -27.33 -4.77
C GLY A 262 5.98 -26.04 -5.57
N LEU A 263 5.89 -24.87 -4.94
CA LEU A 263 5.92 -23.59 -5.67
C LEU A 263 7.32 -23.34 -6.26
N ARG A 264 7.34 -22.84 -7.49
CA ARG A 264 8.55 -22.39 -8.20
C ARG A 264 8.61 -20.86 -8.11
N ILE A 265 9.72 -20.32 -7.59
CA ILE A 265 9.90 -18.90 -7.35
C ILE A 265 11.14 -18.42 -8.10
N GLY A 266 10.95 -17.50 -9.06
CA GLY A 266 12.05 -16.86 -9.79
C GLY A 266 12.58 -15.64 -9.03
N ILE A 267 13.86 -15.63 -8.66
CA ILE A 267 14.53 -14.49 -8.02
C ILE A 267 15.03 -13.57 -9.13
N VAL A 268 14.49 -12.35 -9.20
CA VAL A 268 14.85 -11.38 -10.25
C VAL A 268 16.22 -10.80 -9.98
N ARG A 269 17.23 -11.26 -10.74
CA ARG A 269 18.65 -10.94 -10.55
C ARG A 269 18.93 -9.45 -10.59
N GLU A 270 18.45 -8.75 -11.61
CA GLU A 270 18.73 -7.34 -11.85
C GLU A 270 18.27 -6.43 -10.70
N LEU A 271 17.21 -6.84 -10.00
CA LEU A 271 16.66 -6.10 -8.86
C LEU A 271 17.22 -6.60 -7.51
N THR A 272 17.72 -7.84 -7.44
CA THR A 272 18.17 -8.42 -6.17
C THR A 272 19.67 -8.24 -5.95
N VAL A 273 20.49 -8.54 -6.98
CA VAL A 273 21.95 -8.44 -6.88
C VAL A 273 22.53 -7.33 -7.76
N GLY A 274 21.69 -6.51 -8.36
CA GLY A 274 22.10 -5.36 -9.16
C GLY A 274 22.92 -4.34 -8.35
N PRO A 275 23.73 -3.50 -9.00
CA PRO A 275 24.64 -2.56 -8.33
C PRO A 275 23.93 -1.49 -7.50
N GLU A 276 22.67 -1.22 -7.80
CA GLU A 276 21.85 -0.21 -7.12
C GLU A 276 21.24 -0.72 -5.80
N THR A 277 21.28 -2.04 -5.55
CA THR A 277 20.68 -2.64 -4.36
C THR A 277 21.61 -2.55 -3.18
N ASP A 278 21.15 -1.92 -2.11
CA ASP A 278 21.87 -1.81 -0.84
C ASP A 278 22.28 -3.21 -0.32
N PRO A 279 23.50 -3.39 0.20
CA PRO A 279 23.98 -4.68 0.70
C PRO A 279 23.11 -5.31 1.78
N GLU A 280 22.57 -4.52 2.74
CA GLU A 280 21.69 -5.05 3.80
C GLU A 280 20.35 -5.51 3.22
N VAL A 281 19.82 -4.78 2.23
CA VAL A 281 18.59 -5.18 1.52
C VAL A 281 18.82 -6.46 0.74
N ARG A 282 19.94 -6.56 0.01
CA ARG A 282 20.32 -7.77 -0.76
C ARG A 282 20.39 -8.99 0.15
N GLU A 283 21.12 -8.89 1.25
CA GLU A 283 21.30 -9.98 2.21
C GLU A 283 19.95 -10.45 2.78
N ALA A 284 19.11 -9.53 3.26
CA ALA A 284 17.81 -9.86 3.82
C ALA A 284 16.87 -10.53 2.80
N VAL A 285 16.90 -10.09 1.54
CA VAL A 285 16.04 -10.68 0.49
C VAL A 285 16.53 -12.06 0.05
N ILE A 286 17.85 -12.27 -0.03
CA ILE A 286 18.42 -13.59 -0.28
C ILE A 286 18.09 -14.56 0.87
N ASP A 287 18.14 -14.10 2.12
CA ASP A 287 17.75 -14.91 3.27
C ASP A 287 16.26 -15.24 3.28
N ALA A 288 15.40 -14.31 2.81
CA ALA A 288 13.99 -14.59 2.62
C ALA A 288 13.76 -15.69 1.57
N ALA A 289 14.47 -15.66 0.44
CA ALA A 289 14.41 -16.71 -0.57
C ALA A 289 14.84 -18.06 0.00
N ARG A 290 15.97 -18.13 0.70
CA ARG A 290 16.47 -19.36 1.38
C ARG A 290 15.46 -19.88 2.42
N ARG A 291 14.73 -19.00 3.07
CA ARG A 291 13.68 -19.42 4.03
C ARG A 291 12.51 -20.08 3.30
N LEU A 292 12.07 -19.52 2.17
CA LEU A 292 11.05 -20.15 1.33
C LEU A 292 11.49 -21.52 0.81
N GLU A 293 12.78 -21.69 0.46
CA GLU A 293 13.34 -23.00 0.11
C GLU A 293 13.24 -24.01 1.26
N ARG A 294 13.61 -23.60 2.47
CA ARG A 294 13.48 -24.48 3.65
C ARG A 294 12.03 -24.87 3.94
N LEU A 295 11.07 -24.06 3.52
CA LEU A 295 9.62 -24.37 3.62
C LEU A 295 9.12 -25.26 2.47
N GLY A 296 9.99 -25.58 1.48
CA GLY A 296 9.71 -26.52 0.39
C GLY A 296 9.38 -25.90 -0.95
N ALA A 297 9.59 -24.58 -1.15
CA ALA A 297 9.59 -23.98 -2.48
C ALA A 297 10.86 -24.32 -3.25
N ALA A 298 10.81 -24.31 -4.58
CA ALA A 298 11.99 -24.33 -5.44
C ALA A 298 12.27 -22.91 -5.90
N THR A 299 13.49 -22.41 -5.64
CA THR A 299 13.91 -21.08 -6.09
C THR A 299 14.98 -21.18 -7.16
N GLU A 300 14.97 -20.29 -8.13
CA GLU A 300 16.06 -20.13 -9.10
C GLU A 300 16.25 -18.64 -9.44
N GLU A 301 17.48 -18.26 -9.73
CA GLU A 301 17.78 -16.92 -10.24
C GLU A 301 17.35 -16.81 -11.69
N ILE A 302 16.60 -15.75 -12.01
CA ILE A 302 16.12 -15.45 -13.36
C ILE A 302 16.53 -14.04 -13.79
N SER A 303 16.62 -13.81 -15.10
CA SER A 303 16.88 -12.50 -15.67
C SER A 303 15.58 -11.88 -16.20
N LEU A 304 15.35 -10.61 -15.83
CA LEU A 304 14.35 -9.71 -16.44
C LEU A 304 15.10 -8.46 -16.91
N GLY A 305 15.67 -8.51 -18.12
CA GLY A 305 16.56 -7.48 -18.65
C GLY A 305 15.91 -6.10 -18.77
N LEU A 306 14.58 -6.03 -18.88
CA LEU A 306 13.82 -4.79 -18.94
C LEU A 306 13.40 -4.24 -17.56
N ALA A 307 13.53 -5.02 -16.48
CA ALA A 307 13.13 -4.58 -15.15
C ALA A 307 13.84 -3.29 -14.68
N PRO A 308 15.13 -3.05 -14.92
CA PRO A 308 15.79 -1.79 -14.58
C PRO A 308 15.21 -0.55 -15.29
N LEU A 309 14.55 -0.73 -16.44
CA LEU A 309 13.93 0.34 -17.20
C LEU A 309 12.48 0.63 -16.77
N ALA A 310 11.90 -0.21 -15.92
CA ALA A 310 10.49 -0.12 -15.54
C ALA A 310 10.13 1.23 -14.91
N GLY A 311 11.01 1.82 -14.11
CA GLY A 311 10.81 3.14 -13.53
C GLY A 311 10.69 4.26 -14.58
N ALA A 312 11.50 4.23 -15.62
CA ALA A 312 11.45 5.20 -16.73
C ALA A 312 10.18 5.02 -17.58
N ILE A 313 9.83 3.77 -17.88
CA ILE A 313 8.58 3.44 -18.60
C ILE A 313 7.38 3.94 -17.82
N PHE A 314 7.34 3.65 -16.53
CA PHE A 314 6.28 4.09 -15.62
C PHE A 314 6.12 5.61 -15.59
N MET A 315 7.23 6.34 -15.39
CA MET A 315 7.19 7.80 -15.30
C MET A 315 6.66 8.44 -16.58
N ALA A 316 7.06 7.95 -17.77
CA ALA A 316 6.59 8.47 -19.04
C ALA A 316 5.08 8.25 -19.26
N LEU A 317 4.51 7.18 -18.71
CA LEU A 317 3.08 6.86 -18.85
C LEU A 317 2.25 7.53 -17.73
N ALA A 318 2.58 7.26 -16.48
CA ALA A 318 1.79 7.74 -15.33
C ALA A 318 1.84 9.26 -15.19
N ASP A 319 2.97 9.90 -15.50
CA ASP A 319 3.08 11.36 -15.43
C ASP A 319 2.26 12.04 -16.54
N ALA A 320 2.23 11.48 -17.76
CA ALA A 320 1.38 11.98 -18.81
C ALA A 320 -0.11 11.83 -18.49
N ASP A 321 -0.53 10.68 -17.92
CA ASP A 321 -1.90 10.46 -17.43
C ASP A 321 -2.25 11.50 -16.36
N GLY A 322 -1.39 11.68 -15.36
CA GLY A 322 -1.56 12.67 -14.29
C GLY A 322 -1.66 14.11 -14.80
N ALA A 323 -0.82 14.50 -15.78
CA ALA A 323 -0.92 15.83 -16.40
C ALA A 323 -2.28 16.03 -17.09
N GLY A 324 -2.82 14.99 -17.72
CA GLY A 324 -4.16 15.01 -18.32
C GLY A 324 -5.27 15.22 -17.28
N VAL A 325 -5.23 14.48 -16.17
CA VAL A 325 -6.18 14.61 -15.06
C VAL A 325 -6.17 16.02 -14.48
N HIS A 326 -4.99 16.60 -14.31
CA HIS A 326 -4.79 17.90 -13.66
C HIS A 326 -4.81 19.10 -14.64
N HIS A 327 -5.02 18.89 -15.94
CA HIS A 327 -4.88 19.92 -16.98
C HIS A 327 -5.65 21.21 -16.66
N ARG A 328 -6.90 21.12 -16.18
CA ARG A 328 -7.72 22.29 -15.85
C ARG A 328 -7.12 23.07 -14.69
N TRP A 329 -6.74 22.41 -13.60
CA TRP A 329 -6.20 23.08 -12.41
C TRP A 329 -4.79 23.65 -12.64
N LEU A 330 -3.97 23.00 -13.47
CA LEU A 330 -2.68 23.55 -13.86
C LEU A 330 -2.80 24.91 -14.55
N ARG A 331 -3.89 25.16 -15.27
CA ARG A 331 -4.16 26.46 -15.92
C ARG A 331 -4.80 27.49 -15.00
N THR A 332 -5.57 27.09 -14.01
CA THR A 332 -6.42 28.00 -13.21
C THR A 332 -5.97 28.12 -11.76
N ARG A 333 -5.30 27.12 -11.20
CA ARG A 333 -4.95 27.01 -9.79
C ARG A 333 -3.53 26.45 -9.57
N ALA A 334 -2.61 26.72 -10.48
CA ALA A 334 -1.24 26.17 -10.41
C ALA A 334 -0.48 26.56 -9.12
N ALA A 335 -0.81 27.71 -8.51
CA ALA A 335 -0.18 28.19 -7.28
C ALA A 335 -0.62 27.40 -6.04
N ASP A 336 -1.77 26.73 -6.08
CA ASP A 336 -2.34 25.98 -4.95
C ASP A 336 -1.71 24.61 -4.76
N TYR A 337 -1.00 24.10 -5.78
CA TYR A 337 -0.22 22.87 -5.67
C TYR A 337 1.04 23.05 -4.82
N ASP A 338 1.46 21.98 -4.14
CA ASP A 338 2.84 21.88 -3.66
C ASP A 338 3.85 22.13 -4.81
N GLN A 339 4.94 22.80 -4.51
CA GLN A 339 5.94 23.16 -5.52
C GLN A 339 6.51 21.93 -6.26
N GLY A 340 6.76 20.82 -5.53
CA GLY A 340 7.27 19.58 -6.13
C GLY A 340 6.26 18.93 -7.05
N THR A 341 5.00 18.83 -6.61
CA THR A 341 3.88 18.30 -7.39
C THR A 341 3.63 19.14 -8.63
N ARG A 342 3.55 20.47 -8.48
CA ARG A 342 3.38 21.40 -9.60
C ARG A 342 4.47 21.25 -10.65
N ARG A 343 5.74 21.26 -10.21
CA ARG A 343 6.88 21.08 -11.12
C ARG A 343 6.79 19.77 -11.89
N ARG A 344 6.46 18.66 -11.20
CA ARG A 344 6.31 17.36 -11.81
C ARG A 344 5.21 17.36 -12.88
N LEU A 345 4.03 17.88 -12.57
CA LEU A 345 2.89 17.95 -13.49
C LEU A 345 3.15 18.85 -14.70
N LEU A 346 3.79 20.02 -14.50
CA LEU A 346 4.18 20.90 -15.61
C LEU A 346 5.21 20.24 -16.51
N THR A 347 6.20 19.53 -15.94
CA THR A 347 7.17 18.76 -16.74
C THR A 347 6.49 17.61 -17.50
N ALA A 348 5.55 16.95 -16.84
CA ALA A 348 4.76 15.87 -17.43
C ALA A 348 3.91 16.31 -18.64
N ALA A 349 3.34 17.51 -18.56
CA ALA A 349 2.58 18.11 -19.68
C ALA A 349 3.44 18.41 -20.92
N LEU A 350 4.77 18.42 -20.76
CA LEU A 350 5.73 18.63 -21.86
C LEU A 350 6.32 17.32 -22.42
N ILE A 351 5.89 16.15 -21.93
CA ILE A 351 6.35 14.86 -22.45
C ILE A 351 5.90 14.73 -23.91
N PRO A 352 6.83 14.61 -24.88
CA PRO A 352 6.45 14.46 -26.27
C PRO A 352 5.68 13.15 -26.52
N ALA A 353 4.67 13.17 -27.36
CA ALA A 353 3.88 12.00 -27.71
C ALA A 353 4.75 10.81 -28.18
N VAL A 354 5.86 11.07 -28.88
CA VAL A 354 6.80 10.02 -29.31
C VAL A 354 7.45 9.30 -28.11
N VAL A 355 7.71 10.00 -27.00
CA VAL A 355 8.27 9.40 -25.78
C VAL A 355 7.22 8.52 -25.10
N GLN A 356 5.97 9.01 -25.00
CA GLN A 356 4.86 8.25 -24.45
C GLN A 356 4.58 6.98 -25.29
N GLN A 357 4.58 7.07 -26.61
CA GLN A 357 4.41 5.93 -27.51
C GLN A 357 5.54 4.90 -27.38
N ARG A 358 6.79 5.35 -27.24
CA ARG A 358 7.92 4.45 -26.97
C ARG A 358 7.76 3.75 -25.60
N ALA A 359 7.35 4.46 -24.57
CA ALA A 359 7.09 3.88 -23.25
C ALA A 359 5.95 2.86 -23.30
N ALA A 360 4.86 3.15 -24.02
CA ALA A 360 3.75 2.21 -24.20
C ALA A 360 4.21 0.91 -24.90
N ARG A 361 5.03 1.01 -25.94
CA ARG A 361 5.63 -0.17 -26.61
C ARG A 361 6.59 -0.92 -25.68
N ALA A 362 7.45 -0.23 -24.94
CA ALA A 362 8.35 -0.84 -23.96
C ALA A 362 7.57 -1.55 -22.85
N ARG A 363 6.42 -1.00 -22.41
CA ARG A 363 5.51 -1.68 -21.48
C ARG A 363 5.02 -3.03 -22.00
N VAL A 364 4.70 -3.13 -23.28
CA VAL A 364 4.28 -4.40 -23.91
C VAL A 364 5.39 -5.44 -23.84
N LEU A 365 6.63 -5.03 -24.17
CA LEU A 365 7.80 -5.91 -24.09
C LEU A 365 8.09 -6.37 -22.66
N LEU A 366 8.05 -5.46 -21.68
CA LEU A 366 8.21 -5.81 -20.27
C LEU A 366 7.13 -6.77 -19.79
N ARG A 367 5.87 -6.56 -20.18
CA ARG A 367 4.77 -7.47 -19.86
C ARG A 367 4.98 -8.87 -20.45
N ALA A 368 5.47 -8.96 -21.66
CA ALA A 368 5.78 -10.24 -22.32
C ALA A 368 6.93 -10.96 -21.60
N GLU A 369 8.00 -10.25 -21.22
CA GLU A 369 9.12 -10.79 -20.48
C GLU A 369 8.69 -11.36 -19.10
N ILE A 370 7.93 -10.56 -18.33
CA ILE A 370 7.39 -11.01 -17.03
C ILE A 370 6.41 -12.18 -17.21
N GLY A 371 5.55 -12.15 -18.24
CA GLY A 371 4.63 -13.23 -18.55
C GLY A 371 5.34 -14.54 -18.89
N ALA A 372 6.43 -14.48 -19.67
CA ALA A 372 7.26 -15.64 -19.96
C ALA A 372 7.96 -16.23 -18.72
N ALA A 373 8.40 -15.37 -17.79
CA ALA A 373 8.93 -15.82 -16.51
C ALA A 373 7.86 -16.49 -15.64
N LEU A 374 6.67 -15.90 -15.53
CA LEU A 374 5.55 -16.45 -14.76
C LEU A 374 4.89 -17.68 -15.42
N ALA A 375 5.13 -17.94 -16.69
CA ALA A 375 4.73 -19.22 -17.30
C ALA A 375 5.55 -20.41 -16.76
N ARG A 376 6.77 -20.16 -16.29
CA ARG A 376 7.69 -21.18 -15.73
C ARG A 376 7.74 -21.16 -14.21
N HIS A 377 7.35 -20.06 -13.58
CA HIS A 377 7.35 -19.85 -12.15
C HIS A 377 5.95 -19.51 -11.66
N ASP A 378 5.65 -19.85 -10.42
CA ASP A 378 4.39 -19.52 -9.81
C ASP A 378 4.42 -18.10 -9.22
N LEU A 379 5.62 -17.67 -8.79
CA LEU A 379 5.90 -16.34 -8.24
C LEU A 379 7.24 -15.80 -8.73
N LEU A 380 7.37 -14.47 -8.73
CA LEU A 380 8.66 -13.79 -8.80
C LEU A 380 8.97 -13.13 -7.46
N LEU A 381 10.24 -13.09 -7.09
CA LEU A 381 10.73 -12.51 -5.84
C LEU A 381 11.81 -11.46 -6.14
N CYS A 382 11.70 -10.30 -5.48
CA CYS A 382 12.74 -9.26 -5.48
C CYS A 382 12.57 -8.34 -4.26
N PRO A 383 13.52 -7.43 -3.97
CA PRO A 383 13.32 -6.38 -2.99
C PRO A 383 12.13 -5.48 -3.33
N THR A 384 11.41 -4.97 -2.33
CA THR A 384 10.39 -3.93 -2.55
C THR A 384 11.01 -2.56 -2.82
N ALA A 385 12.15 -2.27 -2.20
CA ALA A 385 12.93 -1.05 -2.41
C ALA A 385 14.41 -1.41 -2.53
N HIS A 386 15.17 -0.59 -3.27
CA HIS A 386 16.62 -0.81 -3.45
C HIS A 386 17.43 -0.45 -2.19
N GLN A 387 16.88 0.32 -1.29
CA GLN A 387 17.50 0.78 -0.04
C GLN A 387 16.45 0.91 1.08
N PRO A 388 16.87 0.94 2.34
CA PRO A 388 15.99 1.26 3.46
C PRO A 388 15.38 2.66 3.33
N ALA A 389 14.44 3.01 4.19
CA ALA A 389 13.82 4.34 4.20
C ALA A 389 14.90 5.44 4.27
N PRO A 390 14.99 6.35 3.27
CA PRO A 390 16.00 7.41 3.29
C PRO A 390 15.59 8.52 4.27
N PRO A 391 16.55 9.35 4.76
CA PRO A 391 16.24 10.55 5.52
C PRO A 391 15.35 11.50 4.72
N ILE A 392 14.38 12.16 5.36
CA ILE A 392 13.49 13.15 4.73
C ILE A 392 14.30 14.31 4.13
N ALA A 393 15.36 14.74 4.82
CA ALA A 393 16.24 15.81 4.35
C ALA A 393 16.91 15.50 3.00
N ALA A 394 17.25 14.21 2.74
CA ALA A 394 17.87 13.80 1.48
C ALA A 394 16.95 14.01 0.26
N ALA A 395 15.63 13.97 0.48
CA ALA A 395 14.65 14.21 -0.59
C ALA A 395 14.62 15.67 -1.10
N ARG A 396 15.17 16.61 -0.32
CA ARG A 396 15.16 18.06 -0.59
C ARG A 396 16.44 18.58 -1.25
N GLY A 397 17.44 17.73 -1.47
CA GLY A 397 18.72 18.12 -2.08
C GLY A 397 18.57 18.62 -3.52
N VAL A 398 19.46 19.54 -3.92
CA VAL A 398 19.55 20.04 -5.30
C VAL A 398 20.12 18.94 -6.19
N ILE A 399 19.48 18.67 -7.32
CA ILE A 399 19.96 17.72 -8.32
C ILE A 399 20.96 18.44 -9.23
N THR A 400 22.19 17.94 -9.27
CA THR A 400 23.29 18.59 -10.00
C THR A 400 23.69 17.86 -11.28
N GLY A 401 23.23 16.62 -11.49
CA GLY A 401 23.68 15.84 -12.63
C GLY A 401 22.66 14.83 -13.16
N ARG A 402 22.87 14.39 -14.41
CA ARG A 402 22.00 13.44 -15.11
C ARG A 402 21.94 12.08 -14.42
N HIS A 403 23.02 11.58 -13.85
CA HIS A 403 23.08 10.33 -13.11
C HIS A 403 22.20 10.39 -11.85
N GLU A 404 22.25 11.50 -11.14
CA GLU A 404 21.42 11.73 -9.94
C GLU A 404 19.92 11.77 -10.29
N VAL A 405 19.55 12.39 -11.43
CA VAL A 405 18.18 12.33 -11.95
C VAL A 405 17.76 10.89 -12.19
N ALA A 406 18.60 10.10 -12.86
CA ALA A 406 18.29 8.71 -13.18
C ALA A 406 18.07 7.88 -11.89
N GLY A 407 19.01 7.93 -10.95
CA GLY A 407 18.92 7.22 -9.68
C GLY A 407 17.68 7.63 -8.87
N ARG A 408 17.48 8.93 -8.69
CA ARG A 408 16.44 9.47 -7.84
C ARG A 408 15.02 9.24 -8.37
N PHE A 409 14.81 9.32 -9.68
CA PHE A 409 13.49 9.25 -10.29
C PHE A 409 13.15 7.91 -10.94
N PHE A 410 14.13 7.22 -11.49
CA PHE A 410 13.89 6.00 -12.26
C PHE A 410 14.28 4.74 -11.52
N THR A 411 15.51 4.64 -11.03
CA THR A 411 16.02 3.42 -10.39
C THR A 411 15.17 3.02 -9.18
N ARG A 412 14.88 3.94 -8.28
CA ARG A 412 14.03 3.70 -7.12
C ARG A 412 12.68 3.06 -7.50
N ARG A 413 12.07 3.53 -8.59
CA ARG A 413 10.77 3.03 -9.05
C ARG A 413 10.84 1.69 -9.74
N SER A 414 11.98 1.34 -10.33
CA SER A 414 12.15 0.06 -11.04
C SER A 414 11.91 -1.17 -10.18
N TYR A 415 11.95 -1.05 -8.85
CA TYR A 415 11.70 -2.16 -7.94
C TYR A 415 10.21 -2.49 -7.77
N VAL A 416 9.32 -1.51 -7.79
CA VAL A 416 7.88 -1.70 -7.58
C VAL A 416 7.05 -1.61 -8.85
N THR A 417 7.54 -0.93 -9.90
CA THR A 417 6.76 -0.69 -11.11
C THR A 417 6.62 -1.85 -12.09
N PRO A 418 7.48 -2.89 -12.13
CA PRO A 418 7.25 -4.04 -13.01
C PRO A 418 5.87 -4.68 -12.83
N ALA A 419 5.47 -4.98 -11.59
CA ALA A 419 4.15 -5.52 -11.29
C ALA A 419 3.02 -4.54 -11.69
N ALA A 420 3.20 -3.24 -11.43
CA ALA A 420 2.21 -2.21 -11.77
C ALA A 420 2.03 -2.07 -13.30
N LEU A 421 3.13 -1.99 -14.06
CA LEU A 421 3.11 -1.92 -15.52
C LEU A 421 2.50 -3.17 -16.16
N ALA A 422 2.70 -4.32 -15.53
CA ALA A 422 2.11 -5.57 -15.98
C ALA A 422 0.67 -5.79 -15.49
N GLY A 423 0.20 -5.00 -14.51
CA GLY A 423 -1.15 -5.16 -13.93
C GLY A 423 -1.29 -6.36 -13.00
N LEU A 424 -0.16 -6.86 -12.45
CA LEU A 424 -0.08 -8.09 -11.66
C LEU A 424 -0.30 -7.84 -10.16
N PRO A 425 -0.76 -8.86 -9.41
CA PRO A 425 -0.78 -8.81 -7.96
C PRO A 425 0.65 -8.89 -7.41
N ALA A 426 0.92 -8.09 -6.38
CA ALA A 426 2.21 -8.10 -5.70
C ALA A 426 2.05 -7.72 -4.23
N ILE A 427 2.66 -8.51 -3.34
CA ILE A 427 2.65 -8.27 -1.91
C ILE A 427 4.05 -7.89 -1.43
N ALA A 428 4.13 -6.84 -0.62
CA ALA A 428 5.32 -6.47 0.13
C ALA A 428 5.16 -6.92 1.58
N LEU A 429 6.20 -7.52 2.15
CA LEU A 429 6.20 -7.96 3.54
C LEU A 429 7.59 -7.83 4.16
N PRO A 430 7.69 -7.59 5.49
CA PRO A 430 8.97 -7.44 6.17
C PRO A 430 9.83 -8.70 6.03
N CYS A 431 11.13 -8.54 5.73
CA CYS A 431 12.08 -9.64 5.66
C CYS A 431 13.35 -9.41 6.48
N GLY A 432 13.48 -8.29 7.14
CA GLY A 432 14.62 -7.96 7.98
C GLY A 432 14.56 -6.54 8.50
N PHE A 433 15.61 -6.18 9.21
CA PHE A 433 15.86 -4.82 9.68
C PHE A 433 17.33 -4.48 9.44
N THR A 434 17.61 -3.22 9.11
CA THR A 434 18.99 -2.72 9.04
C THR A 434 19.62 -2.71 10.43
N ARG A 435 20.94 -2.54 10.48
CA ARG A 435 21.67 -2.30 11.73
C ARG A 435 21.20 -1.05 12.47
N SER A 436 20.66 -0.07 11.72
CA SER A 436 20.04 1.15 12.28
C SER A 436 18.59 0.97 12.72
N GLY A 437 18.00 -0.24 12.60
CA GLY A 437 16.64 -0.55 13.04
C GLY A 437 15.53 -0.19 12.05
N LEU A 438 15.85 0.16 10.80
CA LEU A 438 14.85 0.43 9.76
C LEU A 438 14.40 -0.88 9.09
N PRO A 439 13.10 -1.03 8.77
CA PRO A 439 12.57 -2.22 8.11
C PRO A 439 13.15 -2.44 6.71
N ILE A 440 13.30 -3.71 6.35
CA ILE A 440 13.60 -4.18 5.00
C ILE A 440 12.46 -5.10 4.55
N SER A 441 12.08 -5.03 3.28
CA SER A 441 10.94 -5.77 2.73
C SER A 441 11.29 -6.48 1.43
N VAL A 442 10.79 -7.71 1.32
CA VAL A 442 10.73 -8.48 0.09
C VAL A 442 9.35 -8.32 -0.55
N GLN A 443 9.27 -8.43 -1.89
CA GLN A 443 7.98 -8.57 -2.56
C GLN A 443 7.90 -9.88 -3.33
N LEU A 444 6.67 -10.44 -3.35
CA LEU A 444 6.27 -11.57 -4.17
C LEU A 444 5.27 -11.08 -5.22
N ILE A 445 5.52 -11.40 -6.50
CA ILE A 445 4.68 -11.00 -7.64
C ILE A 445 4.08 -12.27 -8.23
N GLY A 446 2.76 -12.30 -8.39
CA GLY A 446 2.03 -13.47 -8.92
C GLY A 446 1.46 -13.26 -10.32
N ARG A 447 0.76 -14.29 -10.82
CA ARG A 447 0.01 -14.22 -12.08
C ARG A 447 -1.24 -13.36 -11.95
N HIS A 448 -1.79 -12.91 -13.07
CA HIS A 448 -3.08 -12.21 -13.09
C HIS A 448 -4.17 -13.01 -12.36
N PHE A 449 -4.85 -12.37 -11.43
CA PHE A 449 -5.95 -12.92 -10.65
C PHE A 449 -5.59 -14.12 -9.75
N ASP A 450 -4.30 -14.33 -9.50
CA ASP A 450 -3.78 -15.36 -8.61
C ASP A 450 -3.25 -14.76 -7.29
N GLU A 451 -4.04 -13.87 -6.72
CA GLU A 451 -3.76 -13.30 -5.38
C GLU A 451 -3.69 -14.41 -4.32
N ALA A 452 -4.41 -15.52 -4.53
CA ALA A 452 -4.42 -16.65 -3.60
C ALA A 452 -3.01 -17.26 -3.44
N THR A 453 -2.29 -17.50 -4.53
CA THR A 453 -0.90 -18.02 -4.49
C THR A 453 0.06 -17.01 -3.86
N VAL A 454 -0.13 -15.70 -4.16
CA VAL A 454 0.68 -14.62 -3.56
C VAL A 454 0.49 -14.57 -2.04
N LEU A 455 -0.77 -14.58 -1.58
CA LEU A 455 -1.12 -14.55 -0.16
C LEU A 455 -0.67 -15.82 0.57
N ARG A 456 -0.86 -16.98 -0.02
CA ARG A 456 -0.43 -18.29 0.49
C ARG A 456 1.09 -18.30 0.76
N ALA A 457 1.89 -17.87 -0.20
CA ALA A 457 3.34 -17.86 -0.07
C ALA A 457 3.80 -16.83 0.97
N ALA A 458 3.20 -15.65 0.96
CA ALA A 458 3.47 -14.60 1.95
C ALA A 458 3.11 -15.05 3.37
N HIS A 459 1.97 -15.70 3.56
CA HIS A 459 1.53 -16.23 4.86
C HIS A 459 2.47 -17.32 5.37
N ALA A 460 2.87 -18.25 4.51
CA ALA A 460 3.83 -19.29 4.89
C ALA A 460 5.18 -18.70 5.34
N TYR A 461 5.66 -17.66 4.64
CA TYR A 461 6.87 -16.92 5.02
C TYR A 461 6.69 -16.18 6.35
N GLU A 462 5.58 -15.44 6.51
CA GLU A 462 5.25 -14.71 7.73
C GLU A 462 5.24 -15.62 8.96
N ARG A 463 4.58 -16.78 8.85
CA ARG A 463 4.51 -17.80 9.91
C ARG A 463 5.86 -18.39 10.32
N ALA A 464 6.83 -18.33 9.44
CA ALA A 464 8.21 -18.82 9.67
C ALA A 464 9.15 -17.73 10.18
N THR A 465 8.64 -16.52 10.44
CA THR A 465 9.42 -15.35 10.90
C THR A 465 8.75 -14.69 12.10
N ASP A 466 9.47 -13.78 12.76
CA ASP A 466 8.98 -13.01 13.91
C ASP A 466 8.81 -11.50 13.64
N TRP A 467 8.90 -11.10 12.35
CA TRP A 467 8.90 -9.69 11.98
C TRP A 467 7.62 -8.95 12.36
N VAL A 468 6.47 -9.63 12.28
CA VAL A 468 5.14 -9.08 12.64
C VAL A 468 5.04 -8.69 14.12
N GLY A 469 5.78 -9.36 14.98
CA GLY A 469 5.82 -9.06 16.40
C GLY A 469 6.58 -7.78 16.76
N ARG A 470 7.36 -7.23 15.82
CA ARG A 470 8.14 -6.02 16.06
C ARG A 470 7.26 -4.77 16.01
N ARG A 471 7.49 -3.87 16.96
CA ARG A 471 6.77 -2.58 17.07
C ARG A 471 7.76 -1.42 16.94
N PRO A 472 7.34 -0.31 16.31
CA PRO A 472 8.17 0.88 16.27
C PRO A 472 8.44 1.44 17.67
N PRO A 473 9.62 2.02 17.95
CA PRO A 473 9.95 2.60 19.24
C PRO A 473 8.96 3.68 19.68
N GLY A 474 8.57 3.67 20.96
CA GLY A 474 7.68 4.69 21.54
C GLY A 474 6.22 4.59 21.10
N THR A 475 5.79 3.45 20.55
CA THR A 475 4.40 3.19 20.18
C THR A 475 3.64 2.35 21.23
N ASP A 476 4.26 1.98 22.30
CA ASP A 476 3.63 1.26 23.41
C ASP A 476 2.63 2.11 24.22
#